data_9e10e3700f2c960c9e61888198656697
#
_entry.id   9e10e3700f2c960c9e61888198656697
#
_cell.length_a   1.000
_cell.length_b   1.000
_cell.length_c   1.000
_cell.angle_alpha   90.00
_cell.angle_beta   90.00
_cell.angle_gamma   90.00
#
_symmetry.space_group_name_H-M   'P 1'
#
loop_
_entity.id
_entity.type
_entity.pdbx_description
1 polymer ?
#
loop_
_entity_poly.entity_id
_entity_poly.type
_entity_poly.pdbx_seq_one_letter_code
_entity_poly.pdbx_strand_id
1 'polypeptide(L)'
;MLVKTLLNRVQKFKSFVYKSFRLVEGEGGSLALEVELVPRANSRPVCSGCGVRRAGYDRLKKRRFEFVPLWGIAVFFLYTMRRVDCMRCGVVVEAVPWSEGKHHLTTTYAWFLAKWAKRMSWKEVAEAFRTSWDKVFSAVSMAVEWGLANRELSGVTAIGIDEVLWHRGHKYLTVVYQIDNHCKRLLWVGRKRTTLTLMRFFHWFGDERTRHLRFVCTDMWAAYLKVLAYKAKKGVLGAARLLDRFHIAKNMNKAIDTVRATEAKKLKAQGIEVLKHSRWCLLKRRENLTERQDIKLAELARYNLKTFRAYLLKEDFQSFWNYSVPYWAGRFLDRWCARTMRSRIEPMKKVAKSLRKHRDLLLNWFKARKAVSLGAVEGLNNRLKVTFRKSYGFRTFKATEIALYHKMGALPERPMAHRFC
;
A
#
# COMPACT_ATOMS: atom_id res chain seq x y z
N MET A 1 39.62 -5.33 -21.54
CA MET A 1 39.59 -5.02 -20.09
C MET A 1 39.36 -6.33 -19.34
N LEU A 2 40.18 -6.65 -18.33
CA LEU A 2 40.03 -7.88 -17.58
C LEU A 2 38.79 -7.79 -16.63
N VAL A 3 38.02 -8.88 -16.50
CA VAL A 3 36.86 -8.98 -15.57
C VAL A 3 37.25 -8.58 -14.15
N LYS A 4 38.47 -8.91 -13.71
CA LYS A 4 39.04 -8.50 -12.43
C LYS A 4 39.06 -6.97 -12.25
N THR A 5 39.47 -6.24 -13.28
CA THR A 5 39.52 -4.77 -13.27
C THR A 5 38.11 -4.18 -13.16
N LEU A 6 37.18 -4.74 -13.92
CA LEU A 6 35.77 -4.33 -13.88
C LEU A 6 35.19 -4.52 -12.46
N LEU A 7 35.31 -5.72 -11.90
CA LEU A 7 34.80 -6.02 -10.55
C LEU A 7 35.47 -5.18 -9.45
N ASN A 8 36.78 -4.91 -9.56
CA ASN A 8 37.46 -4.02 -8.60
C ASN A 8 36.98 -2.57 -8.67
N ARG A 9 36.52 -2.09 -9.82
CA ARG A 9 35.92 -0.76 -9.96
C ARG A 9 34.48 -0.72 -9.45
N VAL A 10 33.71 -1.75 -9.76
CA VAL A 10 32.28 -1.82 -9.42
C VAL A 10 32.03 -2.23 -7.98
N GLN A 11 32.80 -3.20 -7.47
CA GLN A 11 32.61 -3.79 -6.15
C GLN A 11 33.97 -4.04 -5.45
N LYS A 12 34.60 -2.99 -4.95
CA LYS A 12 35.89 -3.09 -4.24
C LYS A 12 35.70 -3.48 -2.78
N PHE A 13 36.38 -4.52 -2.33
CA PHE A 13 36.42 -4.95 -0.93
C PHE A 13 37.75 -4.61 -0.28
N LYS A 14 37.73 -3.87 0.87
CA LYS A 14 38.95 -3.43 1.54
C LYS A 14 39.79 -4.61 2.08
N SER A 15 39.12 -5.65 2.61
CA SER A 15 39.76 -6.77 3.31
C SER A 15 39.85 -8.05 2.47
N PHE A 16 39.39 -8.04 1.23
CA PHE A 16 39.35 -9.22 0.36
C PHE A 16 39.90 -8.89 -1.03
N VAL A 17 40.30 -9.92 -1.76
CA VAL A 17 40.76 -9.83 -3.15
C VAL A 17 40.08 -10.89 -4.01
N TYR A 18 39.87 -10.57 -5.24
CA TYR A 18 39.45 -11.51 -6.29
C TYR A 18 40.68 -12.32 -6.73
N LYS A 19 40.72 -13.63 -6.37
CA LYS A 19 41.84 -14.51 -6.63
C LYS A 19 41.80 -15.08 -8.03
N SER A 20 40.74 -15.77 -8.39
CA SER A 20 40.60 -16.48 -9.66
C SER A 20 39.22 -16.29 -10.28
N PHE A 21 39.12 -16.47 -11.58
CA PHE A 21 37.93 -16.36 -12.42
C PHE A 21 37.85 -17.61 -13.27
N ARG A 22 36.74 -18.33 -13.22
CA ARG A 22 36.53 -19.53 -14.04
C ARG A 22 35.16 -19.47 -14.68
N LEU A 23 35.11 -19.68 -16.01
CA LEU A 23 33.88 -20.02 -16.69
C LEU A 23 33.64 -21.51 -16.51
N VAL A 24 32.45 -21.85 -16.05
CA VAL A 24 31.99 -23.22 -15.83
C VAL A 24 30.67 -23.44 -16.55
N GLU A 25 30.47 -24.65 -17.04
CA GLU A 25 29.17 -25.05 -17.54
C GLU A 25 28.25 -25.36 -16.33
N GLY A 26 27.11 -24.68 -16.28
CA GLY A 26 26.05 -24.93 -15.31
C GLY A 26 25.04 -25.94 -15.79
N GLU A 27 24.02 -26.21 -14.98
CA GLU A 27 22.94 -27.10 -15.37
C GLU A 27 22.28 -26.65 -16.69
N GLY A 28 22.10 -27.59 -17.62
CA GLY A 28 21.48 -27.35 -18.92
C GLY A 28 22.37 -26.63 -19.93
N GLY A 29 23.71 -26.70 -19.82
CA GLY A 29 24.66 -26.11 -20.76
C GLY A 29 24.79 -24.59 -20.66
N SER A 30 24.23 -23.97 -19.62
CA SER A 30 24.32 -22.53 -19.39
C SER A 30 25.70 -22.16 -18.81
N LEU A 31 26.32 -21.09 -19.32
CA LEU A 31 27.58 -20.59 -18.76
C LEU A 31 27.38 -19.90 -17.44
N ALA A 32 28.29 -20.14 -16.49
CA ALA A 32 28.36 -19.41 -15.23
C ALA A 32 29.80 -18.95 -14.95
N LEU A 33 29.95 -17.78 -14.39
CA LEU A 33 31.24 -17.22 -13.97
C LEU A 33 31.41 -17.41 -12.46
N GLU A 34 32.36 -18.23 -12.06
CA GLU A 34 32.79 -18.41 -10.68
C GLU A 34 33.99 -17.52 -10.37
N VAL A 35 33.86 -16.71 -9.33
CA VAL A 35 34.85 -15.74 -8.88
C VAL A 35 35.26 -16.10 -7.45
N GLU A 36 36.49 -16.59 -7.28
CA GLU A 36 36.99 -16.93 -5.95
C GLU A 36 37.48 -15.68 -5.23
N LEU A 37 36.94 -15.49 -4.03
CA LEU A 37 37.33 -14.44 -3.11
C LEU A 37 38.24 -15.04 -2.01
N VAL A 38 39.29 -14.32 -1.66
CA VAL A 38 40.15 -14.66 -0.50
C VAL A 38 40.43 -13.43 0.34
N PRO A 39 40.59 -13.57 1.65
CA PRO A 39 41.01 -12.46 2.50
C PRO A 39 42.42 -12.02 2.14
N ARG A 40 42.75 -10.75 2.34
CA ARG A 40 44.14 -10.27 2.25
C ARG A 40 44.96 -10.90 3.38
N ALA A 41 46.26 -11.11 3.17
CA ALA A 41 47.14 -11.83 4.08
C ALA A 41 47.00 -11.34 5.54
N ASN A 42 47.00 -10.04 5.78
CA ASN A 42 46.93 -9.44 7.11
C ASN A 42 45.50 -9.07 7.56
N SER A 43 44.47 -9.61 6.91
CA SER A 43 43.07 -9.29 7.20
C SER A 43 42.51 -10.17 8.31
N ARG A 44 42.27 -9.62 9.49
CA ARG A 44 41.51 -10.28 10.53
C ARG A 44 40.03 -10.32 10.20
N PRO A 45 39.32 -11.43 10.49
CA PRO A 45 37.88 -11.53 10.27
C PRO A 45 37.12 -10.61 11.22
N VAL A 46 35.92 -10.18 10.79
CA VAL A 46 35.04 -9.32 11.57
C VAL A 46 33.97 -10.19 12.20
N CYS A 47 33.77 -10.06 13.50
CA CYS A 47 32.71 -10.77 14.23
C CYS A 47 31.31 -10.32 13.73
N SER A 48 30.46 -11.26 13.33
CA SER A 48 29.10 -10.93 12.87
C SER A 48 28.17 -10.42 13.98
N GLY A 49 28.48 -10.69 15.24
CA GLY A 49 27.67 -10.26 16.39
C GLY A 49 27.95 -8.83 16.82
N CYS A 50 29.23 -8.44 16.96
CA CYS A 50 29.60 -7.12 17.48
C CYS A 50 30.34 -6.21 16.48
N GLY A 51 30.64 -6.67 15.27
CA GLY A 51 31.31 -5.88 14.24
C GLY A 51 32.81 -5.66 14.47
N VAL A 52 33.40 -6.23 15.55
CA VAL A 52 34.81 -6.03 15.91
C VAL A 52 35.70 -7.07 15.22
N ARG A 53 36.88 -6.66 14.76
CA ARG A 53 37.90 -7.57 14.20
C ARG A 53 38.49 -8.42 15.31
N ARG A 54 38.57 -9.73 15.12
CA ARG A 54 39.08 -10.70 16.09
C ARG A 54 39.99 -11.74 15.41
N ALA A 55 40.58 -12.61 16.20
CA ALA A 55 41.33 -13.76 15.71
C ALA A 55 40.39 -14.75 14.97
N GLY A 56 40.90 -15.41 13.97
CA GLY A 56 40.17 -16.50 13.30
C GLY A 56 40.22 -17.74 14.19
N TYR A 57 39.12 -18.49 14.27
CA TYR A 57 39.04 -19.75 14.97
C TYR A 57 39.34 -20.92 14.04
N ASP A 58 38.47 -21.10 13.02
CA ASP A 58 38.65 -22.11 11.98
C ASP A 58 37.97 -21.68 10.63
N ARG A 59 37.88 -22.60 9.67
CA ARG A 59 37.29 -22.38 8.37
C ARG A 59 36.16 -23.37 8.12
N LEU A 60 35.03 -22.85 7.58
CA LEU A 60 33.90 -23.63 7.17
C LEU A 60 34.04 -24.10 5.69
N LYS A 61 33.07 -24.90 5.22
CA LYS A 61 32.97 -25.26 3.81
C LYS A 61 32.84 -24.02 2.92
N LYS A 62 33.38 -24.12 1.70
CA LYS A 62 33.26 -23.08 0.66
C LYS A 62 31.79 -22.79 0.40
N ARG A 63 31.42 -21.51 0.42
CA ARG A 63 30.06 -21.03 0.20
C ARG A 63 29.97 -20.26 -1.10
N ARG A 64 28.85 -20.44 -1.81
CA ARG A 64 28.54 -19.79 -3.08
C ARG A 64 27.53 -18.67 -2.85
N PHE A 65 27.81 -17.46 -3.36
CA PHE A 65 26.98 -16.30 -3.29
C PHE A 65 26.66 -15.81 -4.70
N GLU A 66 25.40 -15.69 -5.02
CA GLU A 66 24.93 -15.23 -6.33
C GLU A 66 25.08 -13.70 -6.43
N PHE A 67 25.71 -13.25 -7.51
CA PHE A 67 25.95 -11.85 -7.82
C PHE A 67 25.13 -11.42 -9.04
N VAL A 68 25.11 -10.12 -9.34
CA VAL A 68 24.44 -9.58 -10.53
C VAL A 68 24.98 -10.27 -11.79
N PRO A 69 24.11 -10.82 -12.67
CA PRO A 69 24.53 -11.43 -13.92
C PRO A 69 25.30 -10.44 -14.80
N LEU A 70 26.33 -10.91 -15.49
CA LEU A 70 27.08 -10.15 -16.49
C LEU A 70 26.76 -10.70 -17.88
N TRP A 71 26.23 -9.86 -18.78
CA TRP A 71 25.86 -10.24 -20.15
C TRP A 71 24.99 -11.51 -20.26
N GLY A 72 24.08 -11.67 -19.31
CA GLY A 72 23.22 -12.86 -19.22
C GLY A 72 23.88 -14.11 -18.61
N ILE A 73 25.17 -14.03 -18.26
CA ILE A 73 25.93 -15.10 -17.59
C ILE A 73 25.75 -14.97 -16.10
N ALA A 74 25.33 -16.05 -15.41
CA ALA A 74 25.22 -16.07 -13.95
C ALA A 74 26.60 -15.91 -13.29
N VAL A 75 26.70 -15.08 -12.25
CA VAL A 75 27.97 -14.82 -11.56
C VAL A 75 27.87 -15.27 -10.11
N PHE A 76 28.86 -16.02 -9.65
CA PHE A 76 28.92 -16.52 -8.29
C PHE A 76 30.23 -16.16 -7.60
N PHE A 77 30.13 -15.57 -6.42
CA PHE A 77 31.29 -15.41 -5.54
C PHE A 77 31.46 -16.67 -4.70
N LEU A 78 32.63 -17.23 -4.75
CA LEU A 78 33.04 -18.41 -3.96
C LEU A 78 33.93 -17.97 -2.82
N TYR A 79 33.55 -18.29 -1.60
CA TYR A 79 34.35 -17.91 -0.43
C TYR A 79 34.29 -18.98 0.67
N THR A 80 35.46 -19.29 1.23
CA THR A 80 35.60 -20.17 2.39
C THR A 80 35.44 -19.34 3.67
N MET A 81 34.23 -19.40 4.24
CA MET A 81 33.87 -18.62 5.44
C MET A 81 34.77 -18.99 6.62
N ARG A 82 35.17 -17.99 7.41
CA ARG A 82 35.92 -18.17 8.66
C ARG A 82 34.98 -18.09 9.85
N ARG A 83 35.27 -18.83 10.94
CA ARG A 83 34.70 -18.52 12.24
C ARG A 83 35.68 -17.63 13.02
N VAL A 84 35.10 -16.86 13.91
CA VAL A 84 35.80 -15.84 14.71
C VAL A 84 35.64 -16.23 16.17
N ASP A 85 36.74 -16.29 16.88
CA ASP A 85 36.73 -16.37 18.34
C ASP A 85 36.55 -14.97 18.93
N CYS A 86 35.38 -14.72 19.49
CA CYS A 86 35.03 -13.42 20.05
C CYS A 86 34.69 -13.53 21.53
N MET A 87 35.52 -12.93 22.37
CA MET A 87 35.32 -12.93 23.83
C MET A 87 33.93 -12.44 24.27
N ARG A 88 33.26 -11.60 23.44
CA ARG A 88 31.92 -11.07 23.73
C ARG A 88 30.78 -11.91 23.16
N CYS A 89 30.97 -12.51 21.98
CA CYS A 89 29.89 -13.16 21.20
C CYS A 89 30.07 -14.68 21.09
N GLY A 90 31.17 -15.23 21.64
CA GLY A 90 31.55 -16.62 21.44
C GLY A 90 32.06 -16.88 20.01
N VAL A 91 32.15 -18.17 19.64
CA VAL A 91 32.60 -18.60 18.32
C VAL A 91 31.44 -18.39 17.29
N VAL A 92 31.58 -17.38 16.43
CA VAL A 92 30.59 -17.02 15.44
C VAL A 92 31.20 -16.94 14.04
N VAL A 93 30.37 -17.01 13.01
CA VAL A 93 30.78 -16.82 11.60
C VAL A 93 31.17 -15.37 11.37
N GLU A 94 32.18 -15.10 10.55
CA GLU A 94 32.58 -13.74 10.20
C GLU A 94 31.51 -13.01 9.39
N ALA A 95 31.43 -11.69 9.54
CA ALA A 95 30.68 -10.81 8.67
C ALA A 95 31.45 -10.58 7.37
N VAL A 96 30.80 -10.79 6.24
CA VAL A 96 31.36 -10.51 4.91
C VAL A 96 30.69 -9.29 4.29
N PRO A 97 31.43 -8.45 3.51
CA PRO A 97 30.89 -7.18 3.03
C PRO A 97 29.91 -7.33 1.86
N TRP A 98 29.76 -8.49 1.28
CA TRP A 98 28.88 -8.73 0.13
C TRP A 98 27.58 -9.44 0.47
N SER A 99 27.39 -9.94 1.69
CA SER A 99 26.16 -10.64 2.09
C SER A 99 25.90 -10.46 3.58
N GLU A 100 24.64 -10.41 3.97
CA GLU A 100 24.19 -10.30 5.35
C GLU A 100 23.57 -11.63 5.80
N GLY A 101 23.89 -12.08 7.02
CA GLY A 101 23.32 -13.29 7.61
C GLY A 101 23.58 -14.56 6.81
N LYS A 102 22.55 -15.41 6.69
CA LYS A 102 22.63 -16.72 6.00
C LYS A 102 22.26 -16.66 4.52
N HIS A 103 22.12 -15.46 3.94
CA HIS A 103 21.68 -15.32 2.55
C HIS A 103 22.73 -15.80 1.55
N HIS A 104 22.27 -16.46 0.48
CA HIS A 104 23.08 -16.89 -0.65
C HIS A 104 23.15 -15.85 -1.79
N LEU A 105 22.41 -14.76 -1.66
CA LEU A 105 22.51 -13.60 -2.55
C LEU A 105 23.51 -12.60 -2.01
N THR A 106 24.24 -11.96 -2.89
CA THR A 106 24.93 -10.74 -2.51
C THR A 106 23.94 -9.61 -2.26
N THR A 107 24.25 -8.70 -1.35
CA THR A 107 23.42 -7.53 -1.05
C THR A 107 23.14 -6.71 -2.31
N THR A 108 24.15 -6.56 -3.17
CA THR A 108 24.03 -5.87 -4.46
C THR A 108 22.98 -6.53 -5.37
N TYR A 109 23.02 -7.86 -5.49
CA TYR A 109 22.05 -8.58 -6.33
C TYR A 109 20.65 -8.58 -5.71
N ALA A 110 20.54 -8.69 -4.39
CA ALA A 110 19.26 -8.59 -3.71
C ALA A 110 18.60 -7.23 -3.97
N TRP A 111 19.32 -6.11 -3.88
CA TRP A 111 18.79 -4.79 -4.23
C TRP A 111 18.43 -4.66 -5.71
N PHE A 112 19.22 -5.27 -6.60
CA PHE A 112 18.92 -5.31 -8.04
C PHE A 112 17.58 -6.02 -8.29
N LEU A 113 17.39 -7.22 -7.75
CA LEU A 113 16.13 -7.98 -7.88
C LEU A 113 14.94 -7.21 -7.27
N ALA A 114 15.14 -6.61 -6.11
CA ALA A 114 14.10 -5.79 -5.47
C ALA A 114 13.69 -4.59 -6.35
N LYS A 115 14.62 -3.91 -7.02
CA LYS A 115 14.29 -2.82 -7.96
C LYS A 115 13.44 -3.29 -9.14
N TRP A 116 13.79 -4.40 -9.76
CA TRP A 116 13.01 -4.99 -10.84
C TRP A 116 11.62 -5.44 -10.37
N ALA A 117 11.53 -5.99 -9.17
CA ALA A 117 10.26 -6.37 -8.55
C ALA A 117 9.31 -5.19 -8.28
N LYS A 118 9.76 -3.93 -8.35
CA LYS A 118 8.85 -2.77 -8.39
C LYS A 118 8.12 -2.62 -9.71
N ARG A 119 8.66 -3.13 -10.81
CA ARG A 119 8.12 -3.00 -12.18
C ARG A 119 7.41 -4.27 -12.64
N MET A 120 7.99 -5.44 -12.36
CA MET A 120 7.52 -6.77 -12.76
C MET A 120 6.92 -7.52 -11.57
N SER A 121 6.23 -8.63 -11.82
CA SER A 121 5.86 -9.59 -10.77
C SER A 121 7.11 -10.36 -10.30
N TRP A 122 7.06 -10.92 -9.11
CA TRP A 122 8.19 -11.69 -8.57
C TRP A 122 8.52 -12.93 -9.42
N LYS A 123 7.50 -13.52 -10.05
CA LYS A 123 7.66 -14.65 -10.97
C LYS A 123 8.40 -14.21 -12.24
N GLU A 124 7.97 -13.14 -12.88
CA GLU A 124 8.63 -12.58 -14.08
C GLU A 124 10.07 -12.18 -13.77
N VAL A 125 10.37 -11.62 -12.60
CA VAL A 125 11.75 -11.31 -12.19
C VAL A 125 12.58 -12.59 -12.03
N ALA A 126 12.01 -13.64 -11.42
CA ALA A 126 12.71 -14.92 -11.27
C ALA A 126 13.03 -15.55 -12.62
N GLU A 127 12.09 -15.53 -13.56
CA GLU A 127 12.26 -16.03 -14.92
C GLU A 127 13.29 -15.21 -15.71
N ALA A 128 13.16 -13.87 -15.70
CA ALA A 128 14.05 -12.97 -16.45
C ALA A 128 15.53 -13.06 -16.02
N PHE A 129 15.77 -13.28 -14.73
CA PHE A 129 17.13 -13.37 -14.18
C PHE A 129 17.55 -14.80 -13.82
N ARG A 130 16.81 -15.81 -14.28
CA ARG A 130 17.10 -17.25 -14.07
C ARG A 130 17.40 -17.57 -12.61
N THR A 131 16.60 -17.01 -11.69
CA THR A 131 16.71 -17.24 -10.26
C THR A 131 15.39 -17.81 -9.70
N SER A 132 15.32 -18.13 -8.41
CA SER A 132 14.09 -18.67 -7.82
C SER A 132 13.18 -17.57 -7.28
N TRP A 133 11.87 -17.85 -7.25
CA TRP A 133 10.88 -16.97 -6.64
C TRP A 133 11.20 -16.66 -5.17
N ASP A 134 11.70 -17.64 -4.42
CA ASP A 134 12.07 -17.47 -3.00
C ASP A 134 13.23 -16.49 -2.83
N LYS A 135 14.20 -16.50 -3.75
CA LYS A 135 15.30 -15.52 -3.74
C LYS A 135 14.78 -14.11 -4.03
N VAL A 136 13.86 -13.95 -4.98
CA VAL A 136 13.23 -12.65 -5.26
C VAL A 136 12.42 -12.18 -4.06
N PHE A 137 11.62 -13.07 -3.45
CA PHE A 137 10.88 -12.75 -2.23
C PHE A 137 11.79 -12.33 -1.08
N SER A 138 12.89 -13.06 -0.87
CA SER A 138 13.90 -12.74 0.15
C SER A 138 14.55 -11.38 -0.11
N ALA A 139 14.90 -11.09 -1.36
CA ALA A 139 15.46 -9.80 -1.79
C ALA A 139 14.50 -8.63 -1.53
N VAL A 140 13.21 -8.80 -1.90
CA VAL A 140 12.18 -7.80 -1.66
C VAL A 140 11.93 -7.62 -0.15
N SER A 141 11.92 -8.73 0.63
CA SER A 141 11.76 -8.68 2.09
C SER A 141 12.88 -7.88 2.74
N MET A 142 14.14 -8.17 2.37
CA MET A 142 15.31 -7.42 2.84
C MET A 142 15.19 -5.92 2.53
N ALA A 143 14.83 -5.57 1.31
CA ALA A 143 14.68 -4.16 0.91
C ALA A 143 13.55 -3.45 1.67
N VAL A 144 12.44 -4.13 1.93
CA VAL A 144 11.32 -3.60 2.70
C VAL A 144 11.70 -3.45 4.18
N GLU A 145 12.32 -4.44 4.78
CA GLU A 145 12.75 -4.40 6.18
C GLU A 145 13.74 -3.26 6.42
N TRP A 146 14.75 -3.13 5.55
CA TRP A 146 15.69 -2.02 5.61
C TRP A 146 14.98 -0.67 5.43
N GLY A 147 14.10 -0.56 4.44
CA GLY A 147 13.35 0.66 4.16
C GLY A 147 12.41 1.06 5.31
N LEU A 148 11.75 0.09 5.97
CA LEU A 148 10.91 0.34 7.14
C LEU A 148 11.71 0.82 8.36
N ALA A 149 12.93 0.27 8.56
CA ALA A 149 13.82 0.68 9.63
C ALA A 149 14.41 2.09 9.43
N ASN A 150 14.58 2.52 8.18
CA ASN A 150 15.22 3.78 7.82
C ASN A 150 14.25 4.85 7.30
N ARG A 151 12.93 4.60 7.30
CA ARG A 151 11.95 5.57 6.82
C ARG A 151 11.73 6.70 7.83
N GLU A 152 11.63 7.90 7.30
CA GLU A 152 11.25 9.08 8.07
C GLU A 152 9.72 9.12 8.28
N LEU A 153 9.29 9.31 9.52
CA LEU A 153 7.89 9.45 9.93
C LEU A 153 7.59 10.82 10.56
N SER A 154 8.57 11.70 10.66
CA SER A 154 8.35 13.09 11.03
C SER A 154 7.56 13.81 9.94
N GLY A 155 6.84 14.86 10.31
CA GLY A 155 6.07 15.65 9.34
C GLY A 155 4.82 14.98 8.77
N VAL A 156 4.39 13.83 9.27
CA VAL A 156 3.08 13.24 8.92
C VAL A 156 1.98 14.03 9.61
N THR A 157 1.21 14.81 8.84
CA THR A 157 0.12 15.65 9.37
C THR A 157 -1.26 15.19 8.94
N ALA A 158 -1.37 14.38 7.89
CA ALA A 158 -2.63 13.90 7.36
C ALA A 158 -2.58 12.39 7.07
N ILE A 159 -3.54 11.65 7.61
CA ILE A 159 -3.69 10.22 7.36
C ILE A 159 -5.06 9.87 6.80
N GLY A 160 -5.09 8.86 5.93
CA GLY A 160 -6.32 8.24 5.44
C GLY A 160 -6.41 6.79 5.93
N ILE A 161 -7.55 6.40 6.46
CA ILE A 161 -7.82 5.05 6.98
C ILE A 161 -8.92 4.44 6.15
N ASP A 162 -8.68 3.26 5.60
CA ASP A 162 -9.68 2.53 4.83
C ASP A 162 -9.52 1.01 4.99
N GLU A 163 -10.48 0.25 4.46
CA GLU A 163 -10.41 -1.19 4.40
C GLU A 163 -10.35 -1.70 2.96
N VAL A 164 -9.60 -2.77 2.77
CA VAL A 164 -9.51 -3.45 1.49
C VAL A 164 -9.81 -4.93 1.66
N LEU A 165 -10.66 -5.46 0.79
CA LEU A 165 -10.93 -6.90 0.75
C LEU A 165 -9.67 -7.63 0.27
N TRP A 166 -9.15 -8.52 1.10
CA TRP A 166 -7.94 -9.28 0.82
C TRP A 166 -8.25 -10.64 0.19
N HIS A 167 -9.21 -11.38 0.79
CA HIS A 167 -9.65 -12.69 0.30
C HIS A 167 -11.18 -12.80 0.36
N ARG A 168 -11.73 -13.74 -0.38
CA ARG A 168 -13.15 -14.12 -0.29
C ARG A 168 -13.52 -14.48 1.16
N GLY A 169 -14.80 -14.37 1.53
CA GLY A 169 -15.25 -14.66 2.89
C GLY A 169 -15.00 -13.53 3.88
N HIS A 170 -15.13 -12.27 3.45
CA HIS A 170 -15.04 -11.07 4.32
C HIS A 170 -13.70 -10.91 5.05
N LYS A 171 -12.60 -11.38 4.46
CA LYS A 171 -11.26 -11.16 5.00
C LYS A 171 -10.73 -9.79 4.56
N TYR A 172 -10.75 -8.84 5.47
CA TYR A 172 -10.32 -7.45 5.21
C TYR A 172 -8.95 -7.15 5.79
N LEU A 173 -8.27 -6.20 5.17
CA LEU A 173 -7.13 -5.48 5.72
C LEU A 173 -7.56 -4.06 6.09
N THR A 174 -7.07 -3.56 7.22
CA THR A 174 -7.06 -2.13 7.52
C THR A 174 -5.79 -1.54 6.94
N VAL A 175 -5.91 -0.49 6.15
CA VAL A 175 -4.79 0.23 5.54
C VAL A 175 -4.79 1.67 6.04
N VAL A 176 -3.60 2.16 6.38
CA VAL A 176 -3.42 3.55 6.77
C VAL A 176 -2.38 4.18 5.84
N TYR A 177 -2.78 5.27 5.22
CA TYR A 177 -1.97 6.02 4.27
C TYR A 177 -1.56 7.36 4.86
N GLN A 178 -0.39 7.84 4.54
CA GLN A 178 -0.06 9.27 4.56
C GLN A 178 -0.69 9.91 3.33
N ILE A 179 -1.43 11.01 3.53
CA ILE A 179 -2.14 11.71 2.46
C ILE A 179 -1.80 13.21 2.42
N ASP A 180 -0.67 13.58 2.97
CA ASP A 180 -0.13 14.94 2.84
C ASP A 180 0.09 15.30 1.36
N ASN A 181 -0.02 16.59 1.00
CA ASN A 181 0.09 17.01 -0.40
C ASN A 181 1.44 16.64 -1.02
N HIS A 182 2.52 16.72 -0.23
CA HIS A 182 3.90 16.43 -0.65
C HIS A 182 4.22 14.92 -0.62
N CYS A 183 3.46 14.10 0.12
CA CYS A 183 3.76 12.67 0.29
C CYS A 183 2.49 11.82 0.39
N LYS A 184 2.35 10.87 -0.53
CA LYS A 184 1.22 9.92 -0.57
C LYS A 184 1.77 8.50 -0.58
N ARG A 185 1.71 7.81 0.56
CA ARG A 185 2.28 6.47 0.75
C ARG A 185 1.52 5.62 1.75
N LEU A 186 1.72 4.32 1.68
CA LEU A 186 1.26 3.39 2.70
C LEU A 186 2.11 3.54 3.96
N LEU A 187 1.48 3.86 5.08
CA LEU A 187 2.12 3.92 6.39
C LEU A 187 2.06 2.60 7.13
N TRP A 188 0.89 1.95 7.11
CA TRP A 188 0.66 0.76 7.89
C TRP A 188 -0.44 -0.12 7.30
N VAL A 189 -0.33 -1.44 7.52
CA VAL A 189 -1.32 -2.43 7.14
C VAL A 189 -1.54 -3.42 8.27
N GLY A 190 -2.79 -3.76 8.55
CA GLY A 190 -3.16 -4.74 9.57
C GLY A 190 -4.26 -5.69 9.11
N ARG A 191 -4.27 -6.88 9.70
CA ARG A 191 -5.35 -7.87 9.44
C ARG A 191 -6.64 -7.44 10.12
N LYS A 192 -7.78 -7.71 9.46
CA LYS A 192 -9.14 -7.42 9.92
C LYS A 192 -9.44 -5.91 9.93
N ARG A 193 -10.71 -5.55 10.07
CA ARG A 193 -11.21 -4.18 10.17
C ARG A 193 -11.90 -3.93 11.53
N THR A 194 -11.16 -4.17 12.59
CA THR A 194 -11.68 -4.08 13.96
C THR A 194 -11.14 -2.87 14.71
N THR A 195 -11.80 -2.51 15.80
CA THR A 195 -11.32 -1.51 16.77
C THR A 195 -9.89 -1.82 17.21
N LEU A 196 -9.62 -3.09 17.58
CA LEU A 196 -8.29 -3.53 18.01
C LEU A 196 -7.22 -3.33 16.93
N THR A 197 -7.56 -3.59 15.67
CA THR A 197 -6.63 -3.41 14.55
C THR A 197 -6.20 -1.95 14.43
N LEU A 198 -7.14 -1.01 14.49
CA LEU A 198 -6.82 0.41 14.41
C LEU A 198 -6.11 0.91 15.68
N MET A 199 -6.44 0.37 16.85
CA MET A 199 -5.70 0.68 18.09
C MET A 199 -4.23 0.26 18.00
N ARG A 200 -3.92 -0.90 17.37
CA ARG A 200 -2.54 -1.34 17.10
C ARG A 200 -1.79 -0.37 16.20
N PHE A 201 -2.45 0.20 15.19
CA PHE A 201 -1.85 1.26 14.40
C PHE A 201 -1.45 2.45 15.26
N PHE A 202 -2.35 2.99 16.09
CA PHE A 202 -2.06 4.16 16.94
C PHE A 202 -1.00 3.86 18.00
N HIS A 203 -0.95 2.63 18.53
CA HIS A 203 0.11 2.20 19.44
C HIS A 203 1.47 2.20 18.73
N TRP A 204 1.56 1.62 17.53
CA TRP A 204 2.76 1.63 16.72
C TRP A 204 3.16 3.05 16.26
N PHE A 205 2.20 3.88 15.88
CA PHE A 205 2.45 5.24 15.41
C PHE A 205 2.96 6.15 16.52
N GLY A 206 2.53 5.90 17.75
CA GLY A 206 2.89 6.64 18.96
C GLY A 206 2.03 7.86 19.21
N ASP A 207 1.86 8.19 20.49
CA ASP A 207 0.99 9.31 20.90
C ASP A 207 1.58 10.66 20.50
N GLU A 208 2.90 10.81 20.51
CA GLU A 208 3.57 12.03 20.07
C GLU A 208 3.22 12.36 18.62
N ARG A 209 3.47 11.44 17.68
CA ARG A 209 3.12 11.65 16.26
C ARG A 209 1.61 11.78 16.06
N THR A 210 0.80 11.12 16.88
CA THR A 210 -0.67 11.24 16.82
C THR A 210 -1.13 12.67 17.17
N ARG A 211 -0.47 13.35 18.11
CA ARG A 211 -0.77 14.76 18.46
C ARG A 211 -0.46 15.73 17.31
N HIS A 212 0.52 15.41 16.48
CA HIS A 212 0.88 16.24 15.31
C HIS A 212 -0.06 16.07 14.11
N LEU A 213 -0.96 15.09 14.13
CA LEU A 213 -1.95 14.93 13.08
C LEU A 213 -2.91 16.13 13.05
N ARG A 214 -3.07 16.73 11.89
CA ARG A 214 -4.04 17.80 11.60
C ARG A 214 -5.32 17.25 11.00
N PHE A 215 -5.22 16.17 10.20
CA PHE A 215 -6.35 15.58 9.50
C PHE A 215 -6.32 14.05 9.58
N VAL A 216 -7.49 13.47 9.83
CA VAL A 216 -7.72 12.02 9.73
C VAL A 216 -8.95 11.79 8.85
N CYS A 217 -8.74 11.24 7.67
CA CYS A 217 -9.80 10.88 6.74
C CYS A 217 -10.17 9.40 6.91
N THR A 218 -11.45 9.10 7.02
CA THR A 218 -11.95 7.72 7.12
C THR A 218 -13.36 7.63 6.52
N ASP A 219 -13.82 6.40 6.29
CA ASP A 219 -15.23 6.13 6.02
C ASP A 219 -16.09 6.25 7.28
N MET A 220 -17.39 5.94 7.15
CA MET A 220 -18.34 5.94 8.28
C MET A 220 -18.34 4.59 9.05
N TRP A 221 -17.27 3.81 8.99
CA TRP A 221 -17.20 2.53 9.69
C TRP A 221 -17.14 2.73 11.22
N ALA A 222 -18.13 2.21 11.93
CA ALA A 222 -18.32 2.47 13.35
C ALA A 222 -17.11 2.11 14.22
N ALA A 223 -16.38 1.03 13.89
CA ALA A 223 -15.20 0.61 14.63
C ALA A 223 -14.07 1.67 14.56
N TYR A 224 -13.85 2.28 13.39
CA TYR A 224 -12.83 3.32 13.24
C TYR A 224 -13.24 4.61 13.93
N LEU A 225 -14.49 5.04 13.74
CA LEU A 225 -15.03 6.24 14.41
C LEU A 225 -14.96 6.14 15.94
N LYS A 226 -15.21 4.93 16.51
CA LYS A 226 -15.08 4.66 17.94
C LYS A 226 -13.64 4.87 18.43
N VAL A 227 -12.64 4.38 17.72
CA VAL A 227 -11.22 4.56 18.08
C VAL A 227 -10.82 6.02 17.99
N LEU A 228 -11.21 6.72 16.93
CA LEU A 228 -10.88 8.14 16.74
C LEU A 228 -11.55 9.00 17.82
N ALA A 229 -12.80 8.71 18.20
CA ALA A 229 -13.48 9.37 19.29
C ALA A 229 -12.79 9.13 20.64
N TYR A 230 -12.38 7.89 20.93
CA TYR A 230 -11.63 7.54 22.13
C TYR A 230 -10.30 8.28 22.22
N LYS A 231 -9.49 8.30 21.15
CA LYS A 231 -8.20 9.01 21.10
C LYS A 231 -8.37 10.54 21.26
N ALA A 232 -9.45 11.10 20.70
CA ALA A 232 -9.78 12.51 20.88
C ALA A 232 -10.18 12.82 22.35
N LYS A 233 -11.02 11.98 22.98
CA LYS A 233 -11.40 12.11 24.39
C LYS A 233 -10.20 12.03 25.34
N LYS A 234 -9.18 11.24 25.00
CA LYS A 234 -7.92 11.14 25.76
C LYS A 234 -6.95 12.31 25.51
N GLY A 235 -7.31 13.31 24.69
CA GLY A 235 -6.44 14.45 24.37
C GLY A 235 -5.23 14.11 23.48
N VAL A 236 -5.20 12.90 22.92
CA VAL A 236 -4.09 12.45 22.07
C VAL A 236 -4.31 12.82 20.60
N LEU A 237 -5.57 12.92 20.15
CA LEU A 237 -5.92 13.23 18.77
C LEU A 237 -6.69 14.56 18.71
N GLY A 238 -6.00 15.66 18.36
CA GLY A 238 -6.59 16.98 18.07
C GLY A 238 -7.02 17.16 16.61
N ALA A 239 -6.75 16.20 15.76
CA ALA A 239 -6.99 16.27 14.32
C ALA A 239 -8.46 16.45 13.93
N ALA A 240 -8.72 17.22 12.89
CA ALA A 240 -10.02 17.25 12.23
C ALA A 240 -10.32 15.88 11.60
N ARG A 241 -11.40 15.25 12.07
CA ARG A 241 -11.87 13.96 11.54
C ARG A 241 -12.77 14.21 10.34
N LEU A 242 -12.34 13.77 9.18
CA LEU A 242 -13.00 13.97 7.90
C LEU A 242 -13.62 12.67 7.40
N LEU A 243 -14.84 12.77 6.88
CA LEU A 243 -15.50 11.63 6.25
C LEU A 243 -15.21 11.62 4.75
N ASP A 244 -14.95 10.44 4.20
CA ASP A 244 -14.68 10.28 2.78
C ASP A 244 -15.95 10.53 1.95
N ARG A 245 -15.91 11.56 1.10
CA ARG A 245 -16.98 11.92 0.15
C ARG A 245 -17.36 10.78 -0.78
N PHE A 246 -16.37 9.98 -1.19
CA PHE A 246 -16.61 8.87 -2.11
C PHE A 246 -17.53 7.82 -1.47
N HIS A 247 -17.31 7.50 -0.20
CA HIS A 247 -18.18 6.57 0.52
C HIS A 247 -19.60 7.12 0.73
N ILE A 248 -19.76 8.43 0.90
CA ILE A 248 -21.07 9.07 0.97
C ILE A 248 -21.80 8.95 -0.39
N ALA A 249 -21.13 9.29 -1.49
CA ALA A 249 -21.65 9.15 -2.84
C ALA A 249 -22.01 7.70 -3.19
N LYS A 250 -21.14 6.74 -2.80
CA LYS A 250 -21.38 5.31 -2.97
C LYS A 250 -22.63 4.84 -2.22
N ASN A 251 -22.86 5.31 -0.99
CA ASN A 251 -24.05 4.97 -0.20
C ASN A 251 -25.32 5.55 -0.82
N MET A 252 -25.27 6.77 -1.35
CA MET A 252 -26.39 7.36 -2.10
C MET A 252 -26.69 6.57 -3.37
N ASN A 253 -25.66 6.27 -4.17
CA ASN A 253 -25.84 5.48 -5.39
C ASN A 253 -26.42 4.09 -5.10
N LYS A 254 -25.97 3.43 -4.02
CA LYS A 254 -26.55 2.16 -3.57
C LYS A 254 -28.03 2.31 -3.20
N ALA A 255 -28.39 3.39 -2.50
CA ALA A 255 -29.78 3.65 -2.15
C ALA A 255 -30.67 3.83 -3.38
N ILE A 256 -30.22 4.63 -4.36
CA ILE A 256 -30.93 4.85 -5.63
C ILE A 256 -31.08 3.53 -6.40
N ASP A 257 -30.00 2.74 -6.54
CA ASP A 257 -30.06 1.47 -7.28
C ASP A 257 -31.01 0.47 -6.61
N THR A 258 -31.09 0.48 -5.27
CA THR A 258 -32.06 -0.31 -4.51
C THR A 258 -33.50 0.11 -4.82
N VAL A 259 -33.77 1.42 -4.86
CA VAL A 259 -35.10 1.96 -5.21
C VAL A 259 -35.45 1.56 -6.64
N ARG A 260 -34.52 1.78 -7.58
CA ARG A 260 -34.69 1.44 -9.00
C ARG A 260 -35.00 -0.06 -9.18
N ALA A 261 -34.21 -0.94 -8.58
CA ALA A 261 -34.41 -2.38 -8.73
C ALA A 261 -35.77 -2.83 -8.19
N THR A 262 -36.19 -2.28 -7.05
CA THR A 262 -37.50 -2.59 -6.44
C THR A 262 -38.65 -2.06 -7.30
N GLU A 263 -38.55 -0.83 -7.80
CA GLU A 263 -39.60 -0.21 -8.63
C GLU A 263 -39.67 -0.85 -10.01
N ALA A 264 -38.51 -1.16 -10.62
CA ALA A 264 -38.46 -1.86 -11.91
C ALA A 264 -39.12 -3.26 -11.84
N LYS A 265 -38.94 -4.01 -10.75
CA LYS A 265 -39.61 -5.29 -10.54
C LYS A 265 -41.13 -5.14 -10.47
N LYS A 266 -41.63 -4.11 -9.78
CA LYS A 266 -43.05 -3.82 -9.68
C LYS A 266 -43.69 -3.42 -11.02
N LEU A 267 -43.02 -2.51 -11.73
CA LEU A 267 -43.50 -2.03 -13.04
C LEU A 267 -43.47 -3.15 -14.09
N LYS A 268 -42.46 -3.98 -14.08
CA LYS A 268 -42.36 -5.15 -14.98
C LYS A 268 -43.53 -6.13 -14.78
N ALA A 269 -43.97 -6.34 -13.53
CA ALA A 269 -45.15 -7.16 -13.24
C ALA A 269 -46.46 -6.55 -13.77
N GLN A 270 -46.46 -5.24 -14.14
CA GLN A 270 -47.56 -4.50 -14.78
C GLN A 270 -47.34 -4.33 -16.30
N GLY A 271 -46.34 -5.03 -16.88
CA GLY A 271 -46.02 -4.89 -18.30
C GLY A 271 -45.23 -3.62 -18.67
N ILE A 272 -44.79 -2.83 -17.68
CA ILE A 272 -44.14 -1.54 -17.92
C ILE A 272 -42.63 -1.69 -17.71
N GLU A 273 -41.82 -1.48 -18.77
CA GLU A 273 -40.35 -1.62 -18.71
C GLU A 273 -39.59 -0.28 -18.76
N VAL A 274 -40.21 0.82 -18.33
CA VAL A 274 -39.62 2.18 -18.43
C VAL A 274 -38.23 2.29 -17.71
N LEU A 275 -37.99 1.52 -16.68
CA LEU A 275 -36.70 1.49 -15.92
C LEU A 275 -35.65 0.54 -16.53
N LYS A 276 -35.92 -0.13 -17.65
CA LYS A 276 -34.95 -0.93 -18.38
C LYS A 276 -33.78 -0.06 -18.85
N HIS A 277 -32.55 -0.54 -18.68
CA HIS A 277 -31.31 0.18 -19.03
C HIS A 277 -31.10 1.54 -18.33
N SER A 278 -31.86 1.88 -17.28
CA SER A 278 -31.79 3.18 -16.58
C SER A 278 -30.70 3.29 -15.50
N ARG A 279 -30.00 2.20 -15.19
CA ARG A 279 -29.06 2.19 -14.05
C ARG A 279 -27.98 3.26 -14.16
N TRP A 280 -27.30 3.33 -15.26
CA TRP A 280 -26.13 4.18 -15.40
C TRP A 280 -26.47 5.65 -15.62
N CYS A 281 -27.62 6.00 -16.19
CA CYS A 281 -28.07 7.39 -16.29
C CYS A 281 -28.42 7.99 -14.92
N LEU A 282 -28.82 7.15 -13.94
CA LEU A 282 -29.14 7.57 -12.58
C LEU A 282 -27.91 7.61 -11.63
N LEU A 283 -26.89 6.78 -11.88
CA LEU A 283 -25.75 6.64 -10.97
C LEU A 283 -24.55 7.50 -11.37
N LYS A 284 -24.35 7.76 -12.66
CA LYS A 284 -23.28 8.65 -13.13
C LYS A 284 -23.58 10.11 -12.78
N ARG A 285 -22.57 10.96 -12.85
CA ARG A 285 -22.75 12.41 -12.87
C ARG A 285 -23.28 12.83 -14.25
N ARG A 286 -24.06 13.90 -14.30
CA ARG A 286 -24.69 14.36 -15.53
C ARG A 286 -23.67 14.67 -16.65
N GLU A 287 -22.53 15.27 -16.31
CA GLU A 287 -21.42 15.55 -17.21
C GLU A 287 -20.75 14.32 -17.85
N ASN A 288 -20.97 13.14 -17.27
CA ASN A 288 -20.40 11.87 -17.73
C ASN A 288 -21.43 10.95 -18.39
N LEU A 289 -22.62 11.47 -18.68
CA LEU A 289 -23.64 10.72 -19.41
C LEU A 289 -23.29 10.66 -20.90
N THR A 290 -23.60 9.53 -21.54
CA THR A 290 -23.64 9.46 -23.00
C THR A 290 -24.97 10.06 -23.48
N GLU A 291 -25.03 10.49 -24.73
CA GLU A 291 -26.26 11.02 -25.33
C GLU A 291 -27.46 10.11 -25.11
N ARG A 292 -27.33 8.80 -25.36
CA ARG A 292 -28.38 7.81 -25.09
C ARG A 292 -28.82 7.78 -23.63
N GLN A 293 -27.90 8.00 -22.70
CA GLN A 293 -28.18 8.01 -21.25
C GLN A 293 -28.89 9.31 -20.86
N ASP A 294 -28.54 10.43 -21.46
CA ASP A 294 -29.21 11.72 -21.21
C ASP A 294 -30.64 11.71 -21.73
N ILE A 295 -30.86 11.21 -22.96
CA ILE A 295 -32.22 10.99 -23.52
C ILE A 295 -33.04 10.10 -22.60
N LYS A 296 -32.48 8.99 -22.13
CA LYS A 296 -33.16 8.09 -21.19
C LYS A 296 -33.50 8.77 -19.88
N LEU A 297 -32.60 9.62 -19.36
CA LEU A 297 -32.85 10.38 -18.12
C LEU A 297 -33.98 11.40 -18.33
N ALA A 298 -34.01 12.07 -19.47
CA ALA A 298 -35.10 13.00 -19.84
C ALA A 298 -36.47 12.28 -20.01
N GLU A 299 -36.45 11.07 -20.56
CA GLU A 299 -37.66 10.21 -20.60
C GLU A 299 -38.16 9.92 -19.19
N LEU A 300 -37.27 9.48 -18.29
CA LEU A 300 -37.63 9.14 -16.91
C LEU A 300 -38.18 10.33 -16.11
N ALA A 301 -37.78 11.56 -16.45
CA ALA A 301 -38.31 12.77 -15.83
C ALA A 301 -39.81 12.99 -16.03
N ARG A 302 -40.36 12.42 -17.11
CA ARG A 302 -41.79 12.53 -17.46
C ARG A 302 -42.70 11.63 -16.60
N TYR A 303 -42.10 10.67 -15.85
CA TYR A 303 -42.82 9.73 -15.01
C TYR A 303 -42.66 10.08 -13.52
N ASN A 304 -43.72 9.97 -12.75
CA ASN A 304 -43.69 10.19 -11.30
C ASN A 304 -43.11 8.97 -10.56
N LEU A 305 -41.84 8.61 -10.89
CA LEU A 305 -41.17 7.46 -10.32
C LEU A 305 -40.48 7.80 -8.97
N LYS A 306 -40.57 6.89 -7.99
CA LYS A 306 -39.80 6.99 -6.76
C LYS A 306 -38.27 6.99 -7.07
N THR A 307 -37.84 6.22 -8.05
CA THR A 307 -36.46 6.18 -8.57
C THR A 307 -35.98 7.55 -9.03
N PHE A 308 -36.80 8.27 -9.83
CA PHE A 308 -36.42 9.59 -10.31
C PHE A 308 -36.40 10.62 -9.21
N ARG A 309 -37.35 10.57 -8.26
CA ARG A 309 -37.29 11.41 -7.05
C ARG A 309 -36.08 11.15 -6.17
N ALA A 310 -35.65 9.87 -6.04
CA ALA A 310 -34.41 9.54 -5.33
C ALA A 310 -33.18 10.10 -6.05
N TYR A 311 -33.15 10.08 -7.39
CA TYR A 311 -32.12 10.70 -8.20
C TYR A 311 -32.04 12.22 -7.96
N LEU A 312 -33.18 12.92 -7.99
CA LEU A 312 -33.22 14.35 -7.71
C LEU A 312 -32.69 14.70 -6.31
N LEU A 313 -33.00 13.88 -5.29
CA LEU A 313 -32.44 14.06 -3.95
C LEU A 313 -30.91 13.91 -3.93
N LYS A 314 -30.34 13.00 -4.75
CA LYS A 314 -28.87 12.87 -4.90
C LYS A 314 -28.26 14.09 -5.57
N GLU A 315 -28.85 14.53 -6.69
CA GLU A 315 -28.35 15.69 -7.44
C GLU A 315 -28.37 16.96 -6.58
N ASP A 316 -29.48 17.20 -5.87
CA ASP A 316 -29.58 18.31 -4.93
C ASP A 316 -28.51 18.23 -3.82
N PHE A 317 -28.19 17.03 -3.31
CA PHE A 317 -27.15 16.87 -2.30
C PHE A 317 -25.75 17.23 -2.80
N GLN A 318 -25.49 17.19 -4.14
CA GLN A 318 -24.20 17.63 -4.65
C GLN A 318 -23.89 19.10 -4.30
N SER A 319 -24.92 19.94 -4.23
CA SER A 319 -24.80 21.35 -3.82
C SER A 319 -24.23 21.54 -2.41
N PHE A 320 -24.34 20.52 -1.54
CA PHE A 320 -23.74 20.55 -0.20
C PHE A 320 -22.22 20.83 -0.26
N TRP A 321 -21.53 20.30 -1.24
CA TRP A 321 -20.07 20.43 -1.36
C TRP A 321 -19.60 21.76 -1.94
N ASN A 322 -20.53 22.59 -2.43
CA ASN A 322 -20.22 23.90 -3.02
C ASN A 322 -20.11 25.00 -1.97
N TYR A 323 -20.65 24.78 -0.76
CA TYR A 323 -20.54 25.73 0.32
C TYR A 323 -19.08 25.92 0.74
N SER A 324 -18.76 27.13 1.21
CA SER A 324 -17.46 27.45 1.83
C SER A 324 -17.57 27.59 3.33
N VAL A 325 -18.73 28.02 3.84
CA VAL A 325 -18.97 28.29 5.25
C VAL A 325 -19.68 27.12 5.92
N PRO A 326 -19.13 26.55 7.02
CA PRO A 326 -19.72 25.42 7.72
C PRO A 326 -21.18 25.64 8.18
N TYR A 327 -21.51 26.86 8.58
CA TYR A 327 -22.85 27.22 9.03
C TYR A 327 -23.91 26.98 7.93
N TRP A 328 -23.66 27.54 6.74
CA TRP A 328 -24.61 27.41 5.61
C TRP A 328 -24.68 25.97 5.10
N ALA A 329 -23.55 25.28 5.05
CA ALA A 329 -23.52 23.85 4.74
C ALA A 329 -24.35 23.04 5.74
N GLY A 330 -24.25 23.36 7.03
CA GLY A 330 -25.06 22.72 8.08
C GLY A 330 -26.55 22.96 7.91
N ARG A 331 -26.98 24.20 7.63
CA ARG A 331 -28.37 24.53 7.36
C ARG A 331 -28.93 23.82 6.11
N PHE A 332 -28.10 23.75 5.06
CA PHE A 332 -28.45 22.96 3.87
C PHE A 332 -28.64 21.48 4.22
N LEU A 333 -27.69 20.87 4.92
CA LEU A 333 -27.75 19.47 5.32
C LEU A 333 -29.01 19.16 6.13
N ASP A 334 -29.34 20.01 7.10
CA ASP A 334 -30.49 19.83 7.97
C ASP A 334 -31.81 19.90 7.16
N ARG A 335 -31.94 20.88 6.25
CA ARG A 335 -33.09 21.01 5.32
C ARG A 335 -33.19 19.81 4.37
N TRP A 336 -32.07 19.41 3.76
CA TRP A 336 -32.03 18.26 2.86
C TRP A 336 -32.44 16.97 3.59
N CYS A 337 -31.92 16.74 4.79
CA CYS A 337 -32.30 15.60 5.59
C CYS A 337 -33.77 15.62 5.99
N ALA A 338 -34.32 16.77 6.37
CA ALA A 338 -35.74 16.92 6.71
C ALA A 338 -36.66 16.58 5.51
N ARG A 339 -36.34 17.10 4.32
CA ARG A 339 -37.05 16.81 3.08
C ARG A 339 -36.93 15.32 2.70
N THR A 340 -35.75 14.75 2.79
CA THR A 340 -35.52 13.34 2.48
C THR A 340 -36.29 12.40 3.43
N MET A 341 -36.39 12.73 4.71
CA MET A 341 -37.18 11.96 5.68
C MET A 341 -38.69 11.97 5.35
N ARG A 342 -39.21 13.01 4.68
CA ARG A 342 -40.60 13.11 4.22
C ARG A 342 -40.86 12.46 2.85
N SER A 343 -39.81 12.03 2.14
CA SER A 343 -39.90 11.54 0.74
C SER A 343 -40.64 10.20 0.58
N ARG A 344 -40.88 9.46 1.66
CA ARG A 344 -41.42 8.07 1.65
C ARG A 344 -40.55 7.08 0.86
N ILE A 345 -39.24 7.38 0.70
CA ILE A 345 -38.24 6.52 0.01
C ILE A 345 -37.30 5.94 1.06
N GLU A 346 -37.60 4.73 1.57
CA GLU A 346 -36.88 4.14 2.71
C GLU A 346 -35.35 4.04 2.51
N PRO A 347 -34.80 3.62 1.34
CA PRO A 347 -33.35 3.62 1.18
C PRO A 347 -32.72 5.01 1.33
N MET A 348 -33.38 6.08 0.85
CA MET A 348 -32.88 7.45 1.00
C MET A 348 -33.02 7.96 2.42
N LYS A 349 -34.09 7.59 3.14
CA LYS A 349 -34.25 7.90 4.57
C LYS A 349 -33.12 7.30 5.41
N LYS A 350 -32.65 6.07 5.09
CA LYS A 350 -31.48 5.47 5.75
C LYS A 350 -30.22 6.31 5.53
N VAL A 351 -30.00 6.82 4.32
CA VAL A 351 -28.88 7.74 4.03
C VAL A 351 -29.01 9.01 4.86
N ALA A 352 -30.18 9.66 4.87
CA ALA A 352 -30.40 10.88 5.64
C ALA A 352 -30.17 10.68 7.15
N LYS A 353 -30.64 9.57 7.73
CA LYS A 353 -30.37 9.21 9.12
C LYS A 353 -28.87 9.06 9.40
N SER A 354 -28.13 8.41 8.50
CA SER A 354 -26.68 8.27 8.61
C SER A 354 -25.96 9.61 8.54
N LEU A 355 -26.34 10.49 7.62
CA LEU A 355 -25.73 11.82 7.49
C LEU A 355 -26.01 12.69 8.70
N ARG A 356 -27.24 12.68 9.26
CA ARG A 356 -27.57 13.37 10.52
C ARG A 356 -26.70 12.91 11.67
N LYS A 357 -26.54 11.59 11.83
CA LYS A 357 -25.68 11.01 12.88
C LYS A 357 -24.24 11.50 12.82
N HIS A 358 -23.74 11.79 11.62
CA HIS A 358 -22.37 12.20 11.39
C HIS A 358 -22.24 13.67 10.99
N ARG A 359 -23.23 14.51 11.29
CA ARG A 359 -23.31 15.90 10.89
C ARG A 359 -22.02 16.68 11.18
N ASP A 360 -21.53 16.63 12.40
CA ASP A 360 -20.34 17.39 12.81
C ASP A 360 -19.08 16.96 12.07
N LEU A 361 -18.94 15.66 11.80
CA LEU A 361 -17.83 15.11 11.01
C LEU A 361 -17.91 15.56 9.55
N LEU A 362 -19.11 15.68 8.98
CA LEU A 362 -19.32 16.22 7.64
C LEU A 362 -18.94 17.71 7.56
N LEU A 363 -19.29 18.49 8.58
CA LEU A 363 -18.97 19.91 8.64
C LEU A 363 -17.47 20.19 8.84
N ASN A 364 -16.72 19.23 9.38
CA ASN A 364 -15.26 19.37 9.48
C ASN A 364 -14.58 19.52 8.11
N TRP A 365 -15.16 19.02 7.02
CA TRP A 365 -14.69 19.24 5.66
C TRP A 365 -14.54 20.74 5.32
N PHE A 366 -15.53 21.54 5.70
CA PHE A 366 -15.54 22.97 5.46
C PHE A 366 -14.58 23.71 6.39
N LYS A 367 -14.46 23.26 7.65
CA LYS A 367 -13.49 23.76 8.63
C LYS A 367 -12.05 23.51 8.15
N ALA A 368 -11.80 22.35 7.54
CA ALA A 368 -10.50 21.99 6.96
C ALA A 368 -10.18 22.79 5.69
N ARG A 369 -11.06 23.68 5.20
CA ARG A 369 -10.87 24.51 3.99
C ARG A 369 -10.41 23.70 2.77
N LYS A 370 -10.87 22.48 2.61
CA LYS A 370 -10.49 21.57 1.52
C LYS A 370 -8.97 21.25 1.47
N ALA A 371 -8.26 21.39 2.61
CA ALA A 371 -6.80 21.22 2.69
C ALA A 371 -6.29 19.81 2.34
N VAL A 372 -7.15 18.81 2.33
CA VAL A 372 -6.78 17.41 2.03
C VAL A 372 -7.59 16.91 0.83
N SER A 373 -6.90 16.30 -0.14
CA SER A 373 -7.57 15.62 -1.25
C SER A 373 -8.13 14.27 -0.78
N LEU A 374 -9.45 14.16 -0.66
CA LEU A 374 -10.11 12.89 -0.32
C LEU A 374 -9.97 11.82 -1.41
N GLY A 375 -9.73 12.21 -2.66
CA GLY A 375 -9.42 11.28 -3.76
C GLY A 375 -8.08 10.56 -3.61
N ALA A 376 -7.19 11.03 -2.72
CA ALA A 376 -5.89 10.39 -2.49
C ALA A 376 -6.03 8.97 -1.93
N VAL A 377 -6.95 8.75 -1.00
CA VAL A 377 -7.21 7.42 -0.41
C VAL A 377 -7.73 6.45 -1.48
N GLU A 378 -8.68 6.88 -2.29
CA GLU A 378 -9.22 6.06 -3.40
C GLU A 378 -8.14 5.75 -4.43
N GLY A 379 -7.33 6.74 -4.85
CA GLY A 379 -6.21 6.53 -5.77
C GLY A 379 -5.21 5.50 -5.25
N LEU A 380 -4.87 5.57 -3.95
CA LEU A 380 -4.00 4.60 -3.30
C LEU A 380 -4.65 3.20 -3.21
N ASN A 381 -5.94 3.11 -2.90
CA ASN A 381 -6.67 1.85 -2.92
C ASN A 381 -6.74 1.20 -4.31
N ASN A 382 -6.86 2.00 -5.37
CA ASN A 382 -6.82 1.49 -6.73
C ASN A 382 -5.44 0.93 -7.07
N ARG A 383 -4.35 1.60 -6.69
CA ARG A 383 -2.98 1.07 -6.82
C ARG A 383 -2.81 -0.25 -6.05
N LEU A 384 -3.35 -0.34 -4.83
CA LEU A 384 -3.33 -1.55 -4.02
C LEU A 384 -4.08 -2.70 -4.72
N LYS A 385 -5.27 -2.45 -5.24
CA LYS A 385 -6.06 -3.45 -6.00
C LYS A 385 -5.32 -3.91 -7.27
N VAL A 386 -4.63 -3.02 -7.97
CA VAL A 386 -3.78 -3.38 -9.12
C VAL A 386 -2.63 -4.28 -8.69
N THR A 387 -2.00 -4.01 -7.53
CA THR A 387 -0.94 -4.87 -6.97
C THR A 387 -1.46 -6.29 -6.72
N PHE A 388 -2.65 -6.44 -6.14
CA PHE A 388 -3.28 -7.76 -5.94
C PHE A 388 -3.60 -8.47 -7.26
N ARG A 389 -4.12 -7.76 -8.25
CA ARG A 389 -4.48 -8.35 -9.56
C ARG A 389 -3.24 -8.83 -10.32
N LYS A 390 -2.17 -8.02 -10.35
CA LYS A 390 -0.90 -8.40 -11.01
C LYS A 390 -0.22 -9.62 -10.40
N SER A 391 -0.46 -9.86 -9.11
CA SER A 391 0.13 -10.99 -8.38
C SER A 391 -0.81 -12.20 -8.30
N TYR A 392 -1.97 -12.18 -8.97
CA TYR A 392 -3.02 -13.21 -8.83
C TYR A 392 -3.40 -13.49 -7.36
N GLY A 393 -3.16 -12.50 -6.48
CA GLY A 393 -3.31 -12.60 -5.04
C GLY A 393 -2.07 -13.11 -4.31
N PHE A 394 -2.09 -13.01 -3.00
CA PHE A 394 -0.99 -13.48 -2.13
C PHE A 394 -1.55 -14.51 -1.15
N ARG A 395 -0.90 -15.67 -1.01
CA ARG A 395 -1.33 -16.74 -0.11
C ARG A 395 -1.25 -16.36 1.37
N THR A 396 -0.20 -15.61 1.74
CA THR A 396 0.08 -15.26 3.14
C THR A 396 -0.01 -13.76 3.38
N PHE A 397 -0.33 -13.38 4.63
CA PHE A 397 -0.31 -11.96 5.02
C PHE A 397 1.09 -11.36 4.93
N LYS A 398 2.14 -12.10 5.30
CA LYS A 398 3.53 -11.62 5.23
C LYS A 398 3.92 -11.25 3.80
N ALA A 399 3.59 -12.09 2.81
CA ALA A 399 3.85 -11.77 1.41
C ALA A 399 3.04 -10.55 0.93
N THR A 400 1.77 -10.46 1.36
CA THR A 400 0.92 -9.29 1.09
C THR A 400 1.51 -8.01 1.65
N GLU A 401 1.88 -8.01 2.92
CA GLU A 401 2.45 -6.89 3.64
C GLU A 401 3.72 -6.38 2.97
N ILE A 402 4.64 -7.29 2.66
CA ILE A 402 5.90 -6.98 1.97
C ILE A 402 5.63 -6.39 0.58
N ALA A 403 4.73 -6.99 -0.20
CA ALA A 403 4.40 -6.48 -1.54
C ALA A 403 3.79 -5.08 -1.48
N LEU A 404 2.90 -4.82 -0.52
CA LEU A 404 2.25 -3.53 -0.36
C LEU A 404 3.25 -2.44 0.07
N TYR A 405 4.09 -2.71 1.06
CA TYR A 405 5.14 -1.76 1.45
C TYR A 405 6.13 -1.51 0.32
N HIS A 406 6.54 -2.55 -0.39
CA HIS A 406 7.48 -2.42 -1.51
C HIS A 406 6.94 -1.53 -2.63
N LYS A 407 5.65 -1.68 -3.00
CA LYS A 407 5.01 -0.92 -4.09
C LYS A 407 4.52 0.47 -3.67
N MET A 408 4.09 0.63 -2.43
CA MET A 408 3.32 1.80 -1.99
C MET A 408 3.90 2.51 -0.77
N GLY A 409 4.89 1.93 -0.09
CA GLY A 409 5.46 2.50 1.12
C GLY A 409 6.33 3.72 0.90
N ALA A 410 6.72 4.02 -0.35
CA ALA A 410 7.74 5.03 -0.68
C ALA A 410 8.96 4.92 0.24
N LEU A 411 9.43 3.69 0.43
CA LEU A 411 10.51 3.38 1.34
C LEU A 411 11.85 3.87 0.77
N PRO A 412 12.75 4.40 1.61
CA PRO A 412 14.09 4.73 1.20
C PRO A 412 14.84 3.50 0.72
N GLU A 413 15.80 3.69 -0.17
CA GLU A 413 16.69 2.66 -0.67
C GLU A 413 18.09 2.89 -0.12
N ARG A 414 18.82 1.81 0.14
CA ARG A 414 20.20 1.90 0.60
C ARG A 414 21.05 2.59 -0.47
N PRO A 415 21.84 3.60 -0.11
CA PRO A 415 22.81 4.17 -1.03
C PRO A 415 23.74 3.08 -1.55
N MET A 416 23.77 2.88 -2.85
CA MET A 416 24.66 1.92 -3.50
C MET A 416 25.73 2.65 -4.30
N ALA A 417 26.91 2.06 -4.41
CA ALA A 417 28.01 2.63 -5.18
C ALA A 417 27.64 2.84 -6.65
N HIS A 418 26.67 2.06 -7.15
CA HIS A 418 26.17 2.17 -8.51
C HIS A 418 24.65 2.32 -8.50
N ARG A 419 24.15 3.33 -9.18
CA ARG A 419 22.73 3.47 -9.50
C ARG A 419 22.43 2.62 -10.71
N PHE A 420 21.80 1.48 -10.52
CA PHE A 420 21.05 0.86 -11.61
C PHE A 420 19.89 1.80 -11.97
N CYS A 421 19.69 2.07 -13.23
CA CYS A 421 18.72 3.03 -13.78
C CYS A 421 17.35 3.06 -13.10
#